data_76a27e34a02d610b262c3064425e97dc
#
_entry.id   76a27e34a02d610b262c3064425e97dc
#
_cell.length_a   1.000
_cell.length_b   1.000
_cell.length_c   1.000
_cell.angle_alpha   90.00
_cell.angle_beta   90.00
_cell.angle_gamma   90.00
#
_symmetry.space_group_name_H-M   'P 1'
#
loop_
_entity.id
_entity.type
_entity.pdbx_description
1 polymer ?
#
loop_
_entity_poly.entity_id
_entity_poly.type
_entity_poly.pdbx_seq_one_letter_code
_entity_poly.pdbx_strand_id
1 'polypeptide(L)'
;GGVRYLQNGDISLVVEALRERGIMRKNAPHLVKDLSFVIPSYDWWNSPFYGIGLKIYDMMSGKLGLGPSTLLNRDEIINLIPNVKKKGLKGGIIYHDGQFDDARMAISLAQTADNHGATLINYFGVEDLIKEKGMISGIIGRDYIEDKSYEIMGKGIINATGVFSDSITNLDVKKRKKTIVPSQGVHIVLDKSFLDGNHAIMVPQTTDGRVLFAVPWNNYVVVGTTDTQIEKINIEPRPIKEEVKFILKNAGTYMKTAPT
;
A
#
# COMPACT_ATOMS: atom_id res chain seq x y z
N GLY A 1 -4.54 5.15 1.79
CA GLY A 1 -5.61 5.64 1.55
C GLY A 1 -6.53 5.64 0.37
N GLY A 2 -7.73 6.21 0.57
CA GLY A 2 -8.77 6.23 -0.44
C GLY A 2 -8.69 7.34 -1.49
N VAL A 3 -7.75 8.29 -1.36
CA VAL A 3 -7.66 9.48 -2.24
C VAL A 3 -7.49 9.10 -3.71
N ARG A 4 -6.73 8.05 -4.02
CA ARG A 4 -6.53 7.56 -5.38
C ARG A 4 -7.84 7.04 -6.01
N TYR A 5 -8.69 6.38 -5.24
CA TYR A 5 -9.99 5.85 -5.72
C TYR A 5 -11.01 6.95 -5.95
N LEU A 6 -10.92 8.05 -5.18
CA LEU A 6 -11.76 9.23 -5.42
C LEU A 6 -11.54 9.81 -6.81
N GLN A 7 -10.31 9.82 -7.28
CA GLN A 7 -9.94 10.27 -8.62
C GLN A 7 -10.57 9.42 -9.72
N ASN A 8 -10.80 8.12 -9.44
CA ASN A 8 -11.46 7.19 -10.35
C ASN A 8 -13.00 7.17 -10.19
N GLY A 9 -13.56 7.96 -9.28
CA GLY A 9 -15.01 8.04 -9.02
C GLY A 9 -15.58 6.87 -8.21
N ASP A 10 -14.74 6.00 -7.66
CA ASP A 10 -15.17 4.86 -6.84
C ASP A 10 -15.43 5.28 -5.38
N ILE A 11 -16.59 5.91 -5.17
CA ILE A 11 -16.99 6.44 -3.87
C ILE A 11 -17.17 5.31 -2.84
N SER A 12 -17.70 4.16 -3.27
CA SER A 12 -17.96 3.02 -2.37
C SER A 12 -16.66 2.52 -1.74
N LEU A 13 -15.62 2.34 -2.56
CA LEU A 13 -14.32 1.88 -2.12
C LEU A 13 -13.62 2.93 -1.23
N VAL A 14 -13.84 4.23 -1.50
CA VAL A 14 -13.32 5.30 -0.64
C VAL A 14 -13.93 5.24 0.76
N VAL A 15 -15.26 5.11 0.87
CA VAL A 15 -15.96 5.01 2.16
C VAL A 15 -15.51 3.78 2.94
N GLU A 16 -15.40 2.64 2.26
CA GLU A 16 -14.92 1.40 2.87
C GLU A 16 -13.48 1.55 3.38
N ALA A 17 -12.57 2.08 2.58
CA ALA A 17 -11.17 2.31 2.97
C ALA A 17 -11.06 3.25 4.17
N LEU A 18 -11.86 4.32 4.23
CA LEU A 18 -11.91 5.25 5.35
C LEU A 18 -12.42 4.58 6.63
N ARG A 19 -13.45 3.75 6.51
CA ARG A 19 -14.00 2.98 7.62
C ARG A 19 -12.97 1.99 8.17
N GLU A 20 -12.36 1.19 7.30
CA GLU A 20 -11.35 0.20 7.69
C GLU A 20 -10.13 0.87 8.33
N ARG A 21 -9.67 2.01 7.81
CA ARG A 21 -8.61 2.81 8.44
C ARG A 21 -8.97 3.20 9.88
N GLY A 22 -10.19 3.67 10.10
CA GLY A 22 -10.68 4.04 11.44
C GLY A 22 -10.77 2.85 12.38
N ILE A 23 -11.20 1.69 11.89
CA ILE A 23 -11.25 0.43 12.64
C ILE A 23 -9.84 -0.03 13.01
N MET A 24 -8.90 -0.01 12.07
CA MET A 24 -7.50 -0.37 12.33
C MET A 24 -6.89 0.53 13.41
N ARG A 25 -7.09 1.85 13.33
CA ARG A 25 -6.62 2.80 14.35
C ARG A 25 -7.20 2.50 15.72
N LYS A 26 -8.49 2.17 15.80
CA LYS A 26 -9.16 1.82 17.06
C LYS A 26 -8.64 0.51 17.65
N ASN A 27 -8.44 -0.50 16.81
CA ASN A 27 -8.07 -1.85 17.25
C ASN A 27 -6.56 -1.98 17.51
N ALA A 28 -5.74 -1.22 16.79
CA ALA A 28 -4.28 -1.28 16.89
C ALA A 28 -3.64 0.12 16.97
N PRO A 29 -3.99 0.94 17.99
CA PRO A 29 -3.51 2.32 18.13
C PRO A 29 -1.99 2.42 18.30
N HIS A 30 -1.34 1.35 18.73
CA HIS A 30 0.11 1.23 18.87
C HIS A 30 0.84 1.03 17.52
N LEU A 31 0.13 0.60 16.49
CA LEU A 31 0.67 0.35 15.16
C LEU A 31 0.27 1.44 14.14
N VAL A 32 -0.93 2.00 14.28
CA VAL A 32 -1.49 2.95 13.33
C VAL A 32 -1.29 4.37 13.84
N LYS A 33 -0.59 5.19 13.05
CA LYS A 33 -0.29 6.61 13.36
C LYS A 33 -0.97 7.52 12.35
N ASP A 34 -1.31 8.72 12.79
CA ASP A 34 -1.66 9.82 11.91
C ASP A 34 -0.42 10.34 11.19
N LEU A 35 -0.53 10.51 9.89
CA LEU A 35 0.48 11.13 9.07
C LEU A 35 -0.15 12.20 8.19
N SER A 36 0.44 13.37 8.18
CA SER A 36 0.07 14.44 7.27
C SER A 36 0.84 14.34 5.97
N PHE A 37 0.13 14.56 4.87
CA PHE A 37 0.63 14.53 3.52
C PHE A 37 0.50 15.92 2.90
N VAL A 38 1.60 16.43 2.38
CA VAL A 38 1.63 17.68 1.64
C VAL A 38 1.64 17.39 0.15
N ILE A 39 0.74 18.02 -0.58
CA ILE A 39 0.67 17.99 -2.04
C ILE A 39 1.17 19.35 -2.54
N PRO A 40 2.44 19.49 -2.95
CA PRO A 40 2.95 20.73 -3.49
C PRO A 40 2.37 20.98 -4.89
N SER A 41 1.94 22.21 -5.15
CA SER A 41 1.42 22.63 -6.44
C SER A 41 2.36 23.63 -7.11
N TYR A 42 2.69 23.34 -8.36
CA TYR A 42 3.51 24.21 -9.22
C TYR A 42 2.67 24.93 -10.29
N ASP A 43 1.40 24.54 -10.43
CA ASP A 43 0.43 25.13 -11.35
C ASP A 43 -0.76 25.70 -10.59
N TRP A 44 -1.29 26.84 -11.03
CA TRP A 44 -2.43 27.51 -10.41
C TRP A 44 -3.74 26.72 -10.48
N TRP A 45 -3.89 25.87 -11.51
CA TRP A 45 -5.14 25.16 -11.79
C TRP A 45 -5.31 23.85 -11.01
N ASN A 46 -4.23 23.24 -10.53
CA ASN A 46 -4.29 21.97 -9.83
C ASN A 46 -4.79 22.09 -8.38
N SER A 47 -4.48 23.20 -7.69
CA SER A 47 -4.87 23.41 -6.30
C SER A 47 -6.39 23.39 -6.04
N PRO A 48 -7.25 24.08 -6.81
CA PRO A 48 -8.70 24.05 -6.57
C PRO A 48 -9.31 22.67 -6.79
N PHE A 49 -8.89 21.95 -7.82
CA PHE A 49 -9.42 20.61 -8.13
C PHE A 49 -9.10 19.61 -7.02
N TYR A 50 -7.85 19.54 -6.58
CA TYR A 50 -7.45 18.68 -5.46
C TYR A 50 -8.08 19.15 -4.14
N GLY A 51 -8.22 20.46 -3.93
CA GLY A 51 -8.87 21.01 -2.75
C GLY A 51 -10.32 20.58 -2.59
N ILE A 52 -11.11 20.60 -3.67
CA ILE A 52 -12.49 20.13 -3.67
C ILE A 52 -12.54 18.61 -3.42
N GLY A 53 -11.72 17.84 -4.12
CA GLY A 53 -11.66 16.38 -3.94
C GLY A 53 -11.31 15.98 -2.51
N LEU A 54 -10.36 16.66 -1.88
CA LEU A 54 -9.97 16.40 -0.50
C LEU A 54 -11.01 16.88 0.52
N LYS A 55 -11.77 17.94 0.24
CA LYS A 55 -12.92 18.32 1.08
C LYS A 55 -14.03 17.26 1.05
N ILE A 56 -14.29 16.68 -0.10
CA ILE A 56 -15.20 15.53 -0.22
C ILE A 56 -14.66 14.33 0.58
N TYR A 57 -13.38 14.04 0.48
CA TYR A 57 -12.70 12.99 1.25
C TYR A 57 -12.83 13.21 2.76
N ASP A 58 -12.62 14.44 3.25
CA ASP A 58 -12.81 14.80 4.66
C ASP A 58 -14.26 14.56 5.12
N MET A 59 -15.25 14.98 4.31
CA MET A 59 -16.67 14.77 4.61
C MET A 59 -17.01 13.27 4.68
N MET A 60 -16.49 12.46 3.77
CA MET A 60 -16.74 11.02 3.72
C MET A 60 -16.10 10.28 4.90
N SER A 61 -15.01 10.79 5.45
CA SER A 61 -14.36 10.20 6.64
C SER A 61 -15.14 10.41 7.95
N GLY A 62 -16.00 11.40 8.01
CA GLY A 62 -16.88 11.68 9.15
C GLY A 62 -16.15 11.67 10.50
N LYS A 63 -16.70 10.95 11.49
CA LYS A 63 -16.10 10.81 12.83
C LYS A 63 -14.80 9.99 12.86
N LEU A 64 -14.46 9.30 11.78
CA LEU A 64 -13.22 8.50 11.62
C LEU A 64 -12.12 9.29 10.91
N GLY A 65 -12.34 10.57 10.63
CA GLY A 65 -11.35 11.49 10.06
C GLY A 65 -10.14 11.67 10.98
N LEU A 66 -8.96 11.84 10.37
CA LEU A 66 -7.71 12.06 11.07
C LEU A 66 -7.35 13.55 11.18
N GLY A 67 -8.06 14.40 10.46
CA GLY A 67 -7.88 15.85 10.43
C GLY A 67 -8.43 16.46 9.14
N PRO A 68 -8.69 17.77 9.12
CA PRO A 68 -9.21 18.45 7.94
C PRO A 68 -8.10 18.71 6.93
N SER A 69 -8.45 18.66 5.65
CA SER A 69 -7.57 19.16 4.60
C SER A 69 -7.56 20.69 4.56
N THR A 70 -6.39 21.28 4.33
CA THR A 70 -6.20 22.73 4.35
C THR A 70 -5.34 23.17 3.18
N LEU A 71 -5.70 24.30 2.56
CA LEU A 71 -4.87 24.96 1.56
C LEU A 71 -3.67 25.61 2.25
N LEU A 72 -2.51 25.45 1.66
CA LEU A 72 -1.25 26.02 2.12
C LEU A 72 -0.70 27.00 1.09
N ASN A 73 -0.20 28.13 1.56
CA ASN A 73 0.61 29.02 0.74
C ASN A 73 2.04 28.46 0.56
N ARG A 74 2.82 29.12 -0.28
CA ARG A 74 4.18 28.70 -0.62
C ARG A 74 5.10 28.59 0.61
N ASP A 75 5.04 29.57 1.50
CA ASP A 75 5.97 29.66 2.65
C ASP A 75 5.60 28.63 3.73
N GLU A 76 4.31 28.37 3.91
CA GLU A 76 3.84 27.28 4.77
C GLU A 76 4.36 25.92 4.30
N ILE A 77 4.35 25.63 2.99
CA ILE A 77 4.91 24.38 2.44
C ILE A 77 6.41 24.30 2.69
N ILE A 78 7.15 25.41 2.45
CA ILE A 78 8.59 25.44 2.67
C ILE A 78 8.94 25.20 4.15
N ASN A 79 8.11 25.67 5.07
CA ASN A 79 8.29 25.45 6.50
C ASN A 79 8.02 23.98 6.89
N LEU A 80 6.99 23.36 6.33
CA LEU A 80 6.65 21.95 6.59
C LEU A 80 7.62 20.97 5.93
N ILE A 81 8.09 21.32 4.71
CA ILE A 81 9.00 20.50 3.90
C ILE A 81 10.14 21.36 3.37
N PRO A 82 11.19 21.61 4.15
CA PRO A 82 12.30 22.48 3.77
C PRO A 82 13.03 22.03 2.48
N ASN A 83 12.97 20.72 2.19
CA ASN A 83 13.65 20.07 1.06
C ASN A 83 12.80 20.03 -0.21
N VAL A 84 11.60 20.65 -0.21
CA VAL A 84 10.78 20.75 -1.42
C VAL A 84 11.47 21.64 -2.46
N LYS A 85 11.29 21.34 -3.74
CA LYS A 85 11.78 22.17 -4.83
C LYS A 85 11.04 23.51 -4.82
N LYS A 86 11.76 24.59 -4.51
CA LYS A 86 11.18 25.95 -4.32
C LYS A 86 10.87 26.68 -5.63
N LYS A 87 11.59 26.35 -6.72
CA LYS A 87 11.42 27.00 -8.03
C LYS A 87 10.06 26.61 -8.62
N GLY A 88 9.22 27.62 -8.85
CA GLY A 88 7.89 27.44 -9.43
C GLY A 88 6.81 27.05 -8.43
N LEU A 89 7.14 26.75 -7.17
CA LEU A 89 6.17 26.41 -6.14
C LEU A 89 5.19 27.56 -5.91
N LYS A 90 3.88 27.29 -6.02
CA LYS A 90 2.79 28.26 -5.86
C LYS A 90 2.11 28.16 -4.50
N GLY A 91 1.93 26.95 -4.02
CA GLY A 91 1.22 26.59 -2.80
C GLY A 91 0.96 25.09 -2.80
N GLY A 92 -0.07 24.66 -2.12
CA GLY A 92 -0.48 23.26 -2.12
C GLY A 92 -1.56 22.98 -1.10
N ILE A 93 -1.63 21.72 -0.69
CA ILE A 93 -2.65 21.23 0.24
C ILE A 93 -1.99 20.30 1.23
N ILE A 94 -2.41 20.34 2.47
CA ILE A 94 -2.14 19.32 3.48
C ILE A 94 -3.41 18.52 3.73
N TYR A 95 -3.29 17.20 3.83
CA TYR A 95 -4.35 16.30 4.27
C TYR A 95 -3.77 15.23 5.18
N HIS A 96 -4.64 14.46 5.84
CA HIS A 96 -4.26 13.47 6.85
C HIS A 96 -4.67 12.07 6.41
N ASP A 97 -3.79 11.09 6.60
CA ASP A 97 -4.07 9.68 6.38
C ASP A 97 -3.36 8.81 7.42
N GLY A 98 -3.68 7.52 7.45
CA GLY A 98 -3.07 6.56 8.36
C GLY A 98 -1.76 6.00 7.83
N GLN A 99 -0.75 5.93 8.68
CA GLN A 99 0.48 5.18 8.46
C GLN A 99 0.55 4.02 9.45
N PHE A 100 0.95 2.85 9.00
CA PHE A 100 1.23 1.70 9.87
C PHE A 100 2.36 0.85 9.31
N ASP A 101 3.00 0.09 10.21
CA ASP A 101 3.97 -0.93 9.87
C ASP A 101 3.20 -2.21 9.49
N ASP A 102 3.12 -2.53 8.21
CA ASP A 102 2.36 -3.65 7.68
C ASP A 102 2.92 -5.00 8.11
N ALA A 103 4.24 -5.14 8.20
CA ALA A 103 4.89 -6.35 8.69
C ALA A 103 4.56 -6.58 10.18
N ARG A 104 4.62 -5.53 11.00
CA ARG A 104 4.21 -5.57 12.41
C ARG A 104 2.72 -5.89 12.56
N MET A 105 1.87 -5.32 11.71
CA MET A 105 0.44 -5.59 11.70
C MET A 105 0.18 -7.06 11.38
N ALA A 106 0.84 -7.63 10.37
CA ALA A 106 0.71 -9.03 10.01
C ALA A 106 1.14 -9.96 11.16
N ILE A 107 2.27 -9.66 11.82
CA ILE A 107 2.74 -10.43 12.99
C ILE A 107 1.73 -10.32 14.14
N SER A 108 1.19 -9.13 14.42
CA SER A 108 0.20 -8.94 15.49
C SER A 108 -1.11 -9.67 15.20
N LEU A 109 -1.53 -9.73 13.95
CA LEU A 109 -2.69 -10.52 13.54
C LEU A 109 -2.42 -12.02 13.70
N ALA A 110 -1.24 -12.50 13.32
CA ALA A 110 -0.83 -13.87 13.51
C ALA A 110 -0.83 -14.26 15.00
N GLN A 111 -0.20 -13.46 15.87
CA GLN A 111 -0.20 -13.66 17.31
C GLN A 111 -1.62 -13.65 17.90
N THR A 112 -2.48 -12.77 17.41
CA THR A 112 -3.87 -12.70 17.86
C THR A 112 -4.63 -13.97 17.46
N ALA A 113 -4.43 -14.45 16.23
CA ALA A 113 -5.04 -15.69 15.75
C ALA A 113 -4.59 -16.90 16.59
N ASP A 114 -3.29 -17.01 16.88
CA ASP A 114 -2.72 -18.06 17.74
C ASP A 114 -3.33 -18.01 19.15
N ASN A 115 -3.43 -16.83 19.77
CA ASN A 115 -4.08 -16.64 21.07
C ASN A 115 -5.56 -17.06 21.08
N HIS A 116 -6.21 -17.10 19.93
CA HIS A 116 -7.57 -17.60 19.74
C HIS A 116 -7.63 -19.07 19.31
N GLY A 117 -6.52 -19.79 19.35
CA GLY A 117 -6.44 -21.22 19.09
C GLY A 117 -6.26 -21.59 17.61
N ALA A 118 -5.88 -20.66 16.76
CA ALA A 118 -5.50 -20.98 15.40
C ALA A 118 -4.09 -21.59 15.34
N THR A 119 -3.93 -22.62 14.51
CA THR A 119 -2.60 -23.17 14.21
C THR A 119 -2.03 -22.44 13.00
N LEU A 120 -0.86 -21.84 13.17
CA LEU A 120 -0.14 -21.11 12.12
C LEU A 120 1.13 -21.87 11.76
N ILE A 121 1.30 -22.16 10.48
CA ILE A 121 2.45 -22.90 9.97
C ILE A 121 3.08 -22.09 8.85
N ASN A 122 4.34 -21.70 9.02
CA ASN A 122 5.18 -21.12 7.97
C ASN A 122 6.07 -22.18 7.33
N TYR A 123 6.71 -21.87 6.22
CA TYR A 123 7.50 -22.81 5.39
C TYR A 123 6.72 -24.04 4.96
N PHE A 124 5.40 -23.90 4.86
CA PHE A 124 4.48 -24.97 4.49
C PHE A 124 3.66 -24.55 3.27
N GLY A 125 3.77 -25.29 2.18
CA GLY A 125 3.09 -25.00 0.93
C GLY A 125 2.01 -26.00 0.60
N VAL A 126 0.90 -25.53 0.03
CA VAL A 126 -0.16 -26.40 -0.49
C VAL A 126 0.27 -26.92 -1.86
N GLU A 127 0.35 -28.24 -2.02
CA GLU A 127 0.73 -28.92 -3.27
C GLU A 127 -0.49 -29.49 -4.01
N ASP A 128 -1.52 -29.94 -3.28
CA ASP A 128 -2.74 -30.50 -3.90
C ASP A 128 -3.96 -30.35 -2.97
N LEU A 129 -5.14 -30.67 -3.51
CA LEU A 129 -6.43 -30.65 -2.81
C LEU A 129 -6.99 -32.07 -2.68
N ILE A 130 -7.40 -32.42 -1.48
CA ILE A 130 -8.09 -33.70 -1.20
C ILE A 130 -9.57 -33.52 -1.51
N LYS A 131 -10.13 -34.47 -2.28
CA LYS A 131 -11.56 -34.44 -2.67
C LYS A 131 -12.26 -35.72 -2.23
N GLU A 132 -13.40 -35.52 -1.58
CA GLU A 132 -14.34 -36.60 -1.25
C GLU A 132 -15.69 -36.33 -1.88
N LYS A 133 -16.22 -37.27 -2.64
CA LYS A 133 -17.52 -37.15 -3.33
C LYS A 133 -17.65 -35.89 -4.18
N GLY A 134 -16.52 -35.43 -4.78
CA GLY A 134 -16.47 -34.24 -5.64
C GLY A 134 -16.38 -32.91 -4.89
N MET A 135 -16.30 -32.91 -3.57
CA MET A 135 -16.10 -31.71 -2.75
C MET A 135 -14.69 -31.69 -2.16
N ILE A 136 -14.13 -30.51 -2.00
CA ILE A 136 -12.83 -30.32 -1.36
C ILE A 136 -13.00 -30.56 0.15
N SER A 137 -12.26 -31.55 0.69
CA SER A 137 -12.31 -31.97 2.10
C SER A 137 -10.99 -31.74 2.84
N GLY A 138 -9.92 -31.38 2.12
CA GLY A 138 -8.60 -31.16 2.72
C GLY A 138 -7.58 -30.67 1.72
N ILE A 139 -6.35 -30.61 2.18
CA ILE A 139 -5.17 -30.24 1.39
C ILE A 139 -4.05 -31.28 1.59
N ILE A 140 -3.19 -31.41 0.58
CA ILE A 140 -1.87 -31.98 0.72
C ILE A 140 -0.89 -30.83 0.79
N GLY A 141 -0.21 -30.71 1.91
CA GLY A 141 0.77 -29.69 2.15
C GLY A 141 2.16 -30.26 2.37
N ARG A 142 3.18 -29.53 1.97
CA ARG A 142 4.59 -29.88 2.13
C ARG A 142 5.27 -28.96 3.12
N ASP A 143 5.90 -29.56 4.12
CA ASP A 143 6.86 -28.92 5.00
C ASP A 143 8.20 -28.80 4.25
N TYR A 144 8.61 -27.57 3.97
CA TYR A 144 9.86 -27.29 3.26
C TYR A 144 11.11 -27.36 4.16
N ILE A 145 10.95 -27.52 5.48
CA ILE A 145 12.05 -27.67 6.41
C ILE A 145 12.42 -29.17 6.52
N GLU A 146 11.41 -30.01 6.77
CA GLU A 146 11.59 -31.45 6.91
C GLU A 146 11.49 -32.23 5.60
N ASP A 147 11.06 -31.58 4.52
CA ASP A 147 10.81 -32.16 3.20
C ASP A 147 9.80 -33.33 3.22
N LYS A 148 8.72 -33.14 3.99
CA LYS A 148 7.65 -34.13 4.16
C LYS A 148 6.30 -33.58 3.73
N SER A 149 5.45 -34.46 3.18
CA SER A 149 4.07 -34.11 2.84
C SER A 149 3.10 -34.61 3.91
N TYR A 150 2.06 -33.82 4.14
CA TYR A 150 1.02 -34.07 5.13
C TYR A 150 -0.36 -33.88 4.50
N GLU A 151 -1.30 -34.74 4.91
CA GLU A 151 -2.72 -34.57 4.61
C GLU A 151 -3.39 -33.81 5.75
N ILE A 152 -4.06 -32.71 5.45
CA ILE A 152 -4.77 -31.90 6.44
C ILE A 152 -6.23 -31.81 6.03
N MET A 153 -7.10 -32.42 6.82
CA MET A 153 -8.55 -32.39 6.59
C MET A 153 -9.19 -31.15 7.20
N GLY A 154 -10.22 -30.62 6.54
CA GLY A 154 -10.94 -29.43 7.00
C GLY A 154 -12.40 -29.42 6.58
N LYS A 155 -13.26 -28.78 7.37
CA LYS A 155 -14.69 -28.59 7.04
C LYS A 155 -14.89 -27.62 5.86
N GLY A 156 -13.90 -26.80 5.57
CA GLY A 156 -13.86 -25.86 4.46
C GLY A 156 -12.44 -25.38 4.22
N ILE A 157 -12.10 -25.09 2.98
CA ILE A 157 -10.79 -24.58 2.56
C ILE A 157 -10.97 -23.18 2.00
N ILE A 158 -10.25 -22.21 2.57
CA ILE A 158 -10.24 -20.82 2.11
C ILE A 158 -8.94 -20.54 1.40
N ASN A 159 -9.03 -20.23 0.11
CA ASN A 159 -7.89 -19.79 -0.69
C ASN A 159 -7.66 -18.29 -0.50
N ALA A 160 -6.76 -17.93 0.39
CA ALA A 160 -6.34 -16.55 0.67
C ALA A 160 -4.88 -16.28 0.25
N THR A 161 -4.41 -16.93 -0.81
CA THR A 161 -3.00 -16.92 -1.26
C THR A 161 -2.63 -15.72 -2.14
N GLY A 162 -3.45 -14.66 -2.17
CA GLY A 162 -3.16 -13.41 -2.88
C GLY A 162 -2.86 -13.67 -4.37
N VAL A 163 -1.72 -13.23 -4.84
CA VAL A 163 -1.31 -13.38 -6.26
C VAL A 163 -1.18 -14.84 -6.71
N PHE A 164 -1.05 -15.79 -5.79
CA PHE A 164 -0.98 -17.23 -6.07
C PHE A 164 -2.34 -17.92 -6.13
N SER A 165 -3.46 -17.20 -5.96
CA SER A 165 -4.81 -17.78 -5.88
C SER A 165 -5.18 -18.62 -7.11
N ASP A 166 -4.78 -18.19 -8.30
CA ASP A 166 -5.02 -18.95 -9.53
C ASP A 166 -4.28 -20.29 -9.54
N SER A 167 -3.11 -20.40 -8.91
CA SER A 167 -2.36 -21.65 -8.79
C SER A 167 -3.16 -22.68 -7.99
N ILE A 168 -3.68 -22.28 -6.83
CA ILE A 168 -4.50 -23.14 -5.97
C ILE A 168 -5.83 -23.48 -6.65
N THR A 169 -6.46 -22.51 -7.31
CA THR A 169 -7.72 -22.78 -8.02
C THR A 169 -7.55 -23.79 -9.17
N ASN A 170 -6.40 -23.78 -9.83
CA ASN A 170 -6.09 -24.75 -10.90
C ASN A 170 -5.86 -26.20 -10.39
N LEU A 171 -5.61 -26.40 -9.09
CA LEU A 171 -5.60 -27.73 -8.49
C LEU A 171 -7.02 -28.32 -8.44
N ASP A 172 -8.04 -27.47 -8.26
CA ASP A 172 -9.44 -27.89 -8.27
C ASP A 172 -9.97 -28.11 -9.69
N VAL A 173 -9.85 -27.09 -10.54
CA VAL A 173 -10.39 -27.11 -11.91
C VAL A 173 -9.27 -26.82 -12.89
N LYS A 174 -8.79 -27.86 -13.56
CA LYS A 174 -7.71 -27.76 -14.56
C LYS A 174 -8.11 -26.83 -15.71
N LYS A 175 -7.16 -26.00 -16.17
CA LYS A 175 -7.32 -25.05 -17.29
C LYS A 175 -8.40 -23.97 -17.08
N ARG A 176 -8.65 -23.56 -15.86
CA ARG A 176 -9.50 -22.40 -15.60
C ARG A 176 -8.85 -21.13 -16.19
N LYS A 177 -9.68 -20.22 -16.69
CA LYS A 177 -9.21 -18.91 -17.15
C LYS A 177 -8.55 -18.17 -15.97
N LYS A 178 -7.38 -17.59 -16.18
CA LYS A 178 -6.71 -16.73 -15.18
C LYS A 178 -7.64 -15.59 -14.76
N THR A 179 -7.76 -15.37 -13.47
CA THR A 179 -8.58 -14.31 -12.86
C THR A 179 -7.70 -13.16 -12.35
N ILE A 180 -6.42 -13.40 -12.15
CA ILE A 180 -5.47 -12.44 -11.62
C ILE A 180 -4.48 -12.04 -12.72
N VAL A 181 -4.29 -10.72 -12.87
CA VAL A 181 -3.19 -10.13 -13.63
C VAL A 181 -2.17 -9.62 -12.62
N PRO A 182 -1.06 -10.35 -12.40
CA PRO A 182 -0.12 -9.97 -11.38
C PRO A 182 0.71 -8.75 -11.80
N SER A 183 0.93 -7.86 -10.86
CA SER A 183 1.87 -6.76 -10.99
C SER A 183 2.80 -6.69 -9.78
N GLN A 184 3.98 -6.12 -9.96
CA GLN A 184 4.87 -5.79 -8.87
C GLN A 184 5.01 -4.28 -8.72
N GLY A 185 5.21 -3.83 -7.48
CA GLY A 185 5.55 -2.47 -7.16
C GLY A 185 6.75 -2.44 -6.24
N VAL A 186 7.62 -1.45 -6.42
CA VAL A 186 8.80 -1.29 -5.58
C VAL A 186 8.80 0.04 -4.87
N HIS A 187 9.47 0.08 -3.72
CA HIS A 187 9.83 1.30 -3.01
C HIS A 187 11.35 1.37 -2.90
N ILE A 188 11.89 2.58 -2.93
CA ILE A 188 13.27 2.83 -2.58
C ILE A 188 13.33 3.48 -1.21
N VAL A 189 14.42 3.22 -0.49
CA VAL A 189 14.69 3.82 0.82
C VAL A 189 15.81 4.83 0.65
N LEU A 190 15.54 6.07 1.01
CA LEU A 190 16.48 7.17 0.96
C LEU A 190 16.84 7.60 2.38
N ASP A 191 18.00 8.25 2.53
CA ASP A 191 18.37 8.92 3.77
C ASP A 191 17.36 10.03 4.14
N LYS A 192 17.15 10.25 5.43
CA LYS A 192 16.20 11.26 5.94
C LYS A 192 16.50 12.66 5.43
N SER A 193 17.74 12.97 5.08
CA SER A 193 18.13 14.27 4.51
C SER A 193 17.46 14.62 3.19
N PHE A 194 16.86 13.64 2.49
CA PHE A 194 16.07 13.90 1.28
C PHE A 194 14.67 14.44 1.58
N LEU A 195 14.12 14.18 2.77
CA LEU A 195 12.84 14.71 3.22
C LEU A 195 12.94 15.08 4.70
N ASP A 196 13.41 16.29 4.94
CA ASP A 196 13.52 16.84 6.30
C ASP A 196 12.13 17.19 6.85
N GLY A 197 11.89 16.87 8.12
CA GLY A 197 10.58 17.03 8.75
C GLY A 197 9.82 15.71 8.96
N ASN A 198 8.55 15.85 9.36
CA ASN A 198 7.67 14.72 9.74
C ASN A 198 6.46 14.56 8.81
N HIS A 199 6.40 15.33 7.73
CA HIS A 199 5.30 15.30 6.77
C HIS A 199 5.70 14.48 5.54
N ALA A 200 4.76 13.70 5.03
CA ALA A 200 4.94 13.02 3.76
C ALA A 200 4.68 13.98 2.58
N ILE A 201 5.31 13.70 1.44
CA ILE A 201 4.96 14.33 0.17
C ILE A 201 4.14 13.36 -0.66
N MET A 202 3.02 13.84 -1.19
CA MET A 202 2.32 13.21 -2.28
C MET A 202 2.65 13.95 -3.57
N VAL A 203 3.26 13.26 -4.51
CA VAL A 203 3.50 13.72 -5.88
C VAL A 203 2.24 13.37 -6.68
N PRO A 204 1.42 14.36 -7.06
CA PRO A 204 0.08 14.09 -7.61
C PRO A 204 0.12 13.53 -9.02
N GLN A 205 1.18 13.79 -9.77
CA GLN A 205 1.32 13.35 -11.15
C GLN A 205 2.77 13.01 -11.49
N THR A 206 3.00 11.76 -11.78
CA THR A 206 4.26 11.26 -12.32
C THR A 206 4.25 11.29 -13.85
N THR A 207 5.36 10.93 -14.47
CA THR A 207 5.49 10.91 -15.94
C THR A 207 4.53 9.93 -16.65
N ASP A 208 3.94 8.98 -15.92
CA ASP A 208 2.94 8.02 -16.40
C ASP A 208 1.53 8.26 -15.82
N GLY A 209 1.31 9.40 -15.14
CA GLY A 209 0.02 9.79 -14.60
C GLY A 209 -0.32 9.19 -13.23
N ARG A 210 0.54 8.34 -12.67
CA ARG A 210 0.35 7.77 -11.33
C ARG A 210 0.74 8.74 -10.22
N VAL A 211 0.33 8.41 -9.01
CA VAL A 211 0.73 9.12 -7.79
C VAL A 211 1.97 8.44 -7.20
N LEU A 212 2.91 9.24 -6.72
CA LEU A 212 4.09 8.77 -5.99
C LEU A 212 4.08 9.40 -4.58
N PHE A 213 4.53 8.65 -3.60
CA PHE A 213 4.67 9.13 -2.24
C PHE A 213 6.13 9.12 -1.81
N ALA A 214 6.51 10.10 -0.99
CA ALA A 214 7.73 10.09 -0.19
C ALA A 214 7.31 10.19 1.27
N VAL A 215 7.53 9.14 2.04
CA VAL A 215 6.97 8.96 3.38
C VAL A 215 8.10 8.86 4.39
N PRO A 216 8.13 9.70 5.44
CA PRO A 216 9.06 9.53 6.54
C PRO A 216 8.84 8.19 7.24
N TRP A 217 9.93 7.44 7.43
CA TRP A 217 9.91 6.15 8.10
C TRP A 217 11.14 6.01 9.00
N ASN A 218 10.95 6.22 10.29
CA ASN A 218 12.05 6.30 11.25
C ASN A 218 13.09 7.34 10.79
N ASN A 219 14.34 6.93 10.56
CA ASN A 219 15.43 7.79 10.10
C ASN A 219 15.63 7.75 8.58
N TYR A 220 14.64 7.29 7.84
CA TYR A 220 14.67 7.13 6.38
C TYR A 220 13.45 7.76 5.73
N VAL A 221 13.45 7.75 4.41
CA VAL A 221 12.32 8.13 3.57
C VAL A 221 12.02 6.97 2.63
N VAL A 222 10.81 6.46 2.69
CA VAL A 222 10.32 5.43 1.75
C VAL A 222 9.64 6.12 0.59
N VAL A 223 10.12 5.88 -0.63
CA VAL A 223 9.61 6.51 -1.86
C VAL A 223 9.10 5.47 -2.83
N GLY A 224 7.88 5.62 -3.28
CA GLY A 224 7.23 4.70 -4.21
C GLY A 224 5.77 5.03 -4.44
N THR A 225 5.10 4.30 -5.28
CA THR A 225 5.47 2.96 -5.78
C THR A 225 5.50 2.94 -7.31
N THR A 226 5.98 1.84 -7.86
CA THR A 226 5.77 1.46 -9.26
C THR A 226 4.59 0.50 -9.37
N ASP A 227 4.21 0.15 -10.58
CA ASP A 227 3.17 -0.84 -10.89
C ASP A 227 3.51 -1.43 -12.26
N THR A 228 4.21 -2.54 -12.23
CA THR A 228 4.73 -3.20 -13.43
C THR A 228 4.08 -4.56 -13.57
N GLN A 229 3.35 -4.77 -14.65
CA GLN A 229 2.77 -6.09 -14.94
C GLN A 229 3.91 -7.11 -15.12
N ILE A 230 3.74 -8.28 -14.49
CA ILE A 230 4.70 -9.38 -14.53
C ILE A 230 4.04 -10.65 -15.05
N GLU A 231 4.82 -11.49 -15.72
CA GLU A 231 4.33 -12.80 -16.19
C GLU A 231 4.57 -13.91 -15.16
N LYS A 232 5.68 -13.81 -14.44
CA LYS A 232 6.08 -14.83 -13.44
C LYS A 232 6.04 -14.24 -12.04
N ILE A 233 5.23 -14.86 -11.19
CA ILE A 233 5.12 -14.52 -9.78
C ILE A 233 6.28 -15.17 -9.03
N ASN A 234 6.96 -14.37 -8.19
CA ASN A 234 8.01 -14.84 -7.28
C ASN A 234 7.61 -14.53 -5.84
N ILE A 235 7.97 -15.39 -4.91
CA ILE A 235 7.77 -15.18 -3.47
C ILE A 235 8.59 -13.97 -3.00
N GLU A 236 9.81 -13.83 -3.53
CA GLU A 236 10.69 -12.68 -3.27
C GLU A 236 10.94 -11.91 -4.57
N PRO A 237 10.05 -10.96 -4.92
CA PRO A 237 10.24 -10.14 -6.11
C PRO A 237 11.47 -9.23 -5.95
N ARG A 238 12.17 -8.99 -7.05
CA ARG A 238 13.32 -8.09 -7.09
C ARG A 238 13.00 -6.87 -7.94
N PRO A 239 13.47 -5.68 -7.56
CA PRO A 239 13.26 -4.48 -8.37
C PRO A 239 13.98 -4.61 -9.70
N ILE A 240 13.36 -4.12 -10.77
CA ILE A 240 13.99 -3.97 -12.06
C ILE A 240 14.56 -2.54 -12.21
N LYS A 241 15.56 -2.40 -13.04
CA LYS A 241 16.30 -1.14 -13.22
C LYS A 241 15.39 0.02 -13.66
N GLU A 242 14.40 -0.26 -14.47
CA GLU A 242 13.40 0.69 -14.97
C GLU A 242 12.53 1.26 -13.86
N GLU A 243 12.13 0.44 -12.91
CA GLU A 243 11.33 0.84 -11.75
C GLU A 243 12.11 1.79 -10.84
N VAL A 244 13.35 1.45 -10.54
CA VAL A 244 14.23 2.31 -9.74
C VAL A 244 14.46 3.66 -10.43
N LYS A 245 14.78 3.65 -11.72
CA LYS A 245 14.94 4.88 -12.53
C LYS A 245 13.68 5.75 -12.54
N PHE A 246 12.51 5.12 -12.65
CA PHE A 246 11.23 5.82 -12.65
C PHE A 246 11.03 6.56 -11.32
N ILE A 247 11.26 5.89 -10.18
CA ILE A 247 11.10 6.51 -8.87
C ILE A 247 12.09 7.66 -8.68
N LEU A 248 13.38 7.44 -8.95
CA LEU A 248 14.42 8.46 -8.81
C LEU A 248 14.10 9.70 -9.65
N LYS A 249 13.71 9.53 -10.91
CA LYS A 249 13.34 10.61 -11.81
C LYS A 249 12.17 11.44 -11.28
N ASN A 250 11.08 10.77 -10.88
CA ASN A 250 9.87 11.46 -10.43
C ASN A 250 10.07 12.11 -9.05
N ALA A 251 10.74 11.45 -8.11
CA ALA A 251 11.09 12.03 -6.82
C ALA A 251 11.97 13.29 -6.98
N GLY A 252 12.99 13.24 -7.84
CA GLY A 252 13.87 14.38 -8.11
C GLY A 252 13.16 15.60 -8.70
N THR A 253 11.96 15.45 -9.26
CA THR A 253 11.17 16.57 -9.78
C THR A 253 10.63 17.46 -8.65
N TYR A 254 10.38 16.89 -7.47
CA TYR A 254 9.74 17.58 -6.34
C TYR A 254 10.70 17.86 -5.18
N MET A 255 11.86 17.23 -5.16
CA MET A 255 12.88 17.42 -4.14
C MET A 255 13.93 18.46 -4.54
N LYS A 256 14.48 19.18 -3.55
CA LYS A 256 15.56 20.16 -3.74
C LYS A 256 16.80 19.51 -4.34
N THR A 257 17.17 18.34 -3.82
CA THR A 257 18.27 17.49 -4.30
C THR A 257 17.67 16.23 -4.88
N ALA A 258 17.97 15.95 -6.15
CA ALA A 258 17.54 14.73 -6.78
C ALA A 258 18.32 13.54 -6.21
N PRO A 259 17.65 12.44 -5.79
CA PRO A 259 18.33 11.21 -5.41
C PRO A 259 18.96 10.55 -6.66
N THR A 260 20.10 9.89 -6.47
CA THR A 260 20.88 9.23 -7.54
C THR A 260 21.07 7.75 -7.24
#